data_e53c034c558f1bc4ecfa5bc3e20fe3c9
#
_entry.id   e53c034c558f1bc4ecfa5bc3e20fe3c9
#
_cell.length_a   1.000
_cell.length_b   1.000
_cell.length_c   1.000
_cell.angle_alpha   90.00
_cell.angle_beta   90.00
_cell.angle_gamma   90.00
#
_symmetry.space_group_name_H-M   'P 1'
#
loop_
_entity.id
_entity.type
_entity.pdbx_description
1 polymer ?
#
loop_
_entity_poly.entity_id
_entity_poly.type
_entity_poly.pdbx_seq_one_letter_code
_entity_poly.pdbx_strand_id
1 'polypeptide(L)'
;MTEVVIRNKELLDTLNSFSDEMLSKPSYDNKKYWTYHEPEDIHKGEYYTSRDYLEDCLSRGRDGLVGPPDRYFAQPISLMVREDEEMWGGFMQKVKYDFAAHLGAHTSALLSYYPPGGFVGWHTNYDANAYQVLFTWSETGDGFFEYYDKKTDQITKIQDVAGWQCRHYYFGAGDEEDLHCWHAAYAGCQRITLAYKFVNGGSVNNPEDAQARLMRDMLIDEIESEE
;
A
#
# COMPACT_ATOMS: atom_id res chain seq x y z
N MET A 1 10.88 0.03 7.68
CA MET A 1 9.58 -0.65 7.62
C MET A 1 9.65 -1.89 8.49
N THR A 2 8.64 -2.13 9.31
CA THR A 2 8.61 -3.23 10.29
C THR A 2 7.53 -4.24 9.88
N GLU A 3 7.89 -5.51 9.91
CA GLU A 3 6.96 -6.61 9.71
C GLU A 3 6.14 -6.83 10.98
N VAL A 4 4.88 -7.20 10.81
CA VAL A 4 3.92 -7.55 11.87
C VAL A 4 3.38 -8.94 11.55
N VAL A 5 3.56 -9.88 12.45
CA VAL A 5 3.08 -11.26 12.26
C VAL A 5 1.59 -11.33 12.58
N ILE A 6 0.75 -11.63 11.59
CA ILE A 6 -0.70 -11.76 11.81
C ILE A 6 -0.97 -13.09 12.55
N ARG A 7 -1.22 -13.02 13.85
CA ARG A 7 -1.57 -14.18 14.69
C ARG A 7 -3.03 -14.19 15.08
N ASN A 8 -3.65 -13.00 15.15
CA ASN A 8 -5.07 -12.87 15.43
C ASN A 8 -5.89 -13.58 14.34
N LYS A 9 -6.56 -14.66 14.72
CA LYS A 9 -7.27 -15.51 13.79
C LYS A 9 -8.51 -14.85 13.21
N GLU A 10 -9.25 -14.07 14.00
CA GLU A 10 -10.46 -13.38 13.54
C GLU A 10 -10.10 -12.32 12.48
N LEU A 11 -9.02 -11.58 12.71
CA LEU A 11 -8.50 -10.63 11.74
C LEU A 11 -8.07 -11.33 10.45
N LEU A 12 -7.33 -12.45 10.55
CA LEU A 12 -6.90 -13.22 9.38
C LEU A 12 -8.08 -13.80 8.61
N ASP A 13 -9.11 -14.31 9.28
CA ASP A 13 -10.34 -14.81 8.66
C ASP A 13 -11.09 -13.67 7.94
N THR A 14 -11.12 -12.47 8.52
CA THR A 14 -11.68 -11.27 7.89
C THR A 14 -10.92 -10.89 6.62
N LEU A 15 -9.59 -10.83 6.69
CA LEU A 15 -8.74 -10.53 5.54
C LEU A 15 -8.89 -11.58 4.43
N ASN A 16 -8.95 -12.88 4.78
CA ASN A 16 -9.22 -13.95 3.82
C ASN A 16 -10.59 -13.76 3.15
N SER A 17 -11.61 -13.36 3.91
CA SER A 17 -12.92 -13.08 3.32
C SER A 17 -12.88 -11.96 2.28
N PHE A 18 -12.00 -10.97 2.44
CA PHE A 18 -11.83 -9.88 1.46
C PHE A 18 -11.17 -10.38 0.17
N SER A 19 -10.09 -11.16 0.26
CA SER A 19 -9.47 -11.72 -0.94
C SER A 19 -10.43 -12.68 -1.67
N ASP A 20 -11.10 -13.57 -0.94
CA ASP A 20 -12.05 -14.51 -1.51
C ASP A 20 -13.24 -13.82 -2.19
N GLU A 21 -13.84 -12.81 -1.53
CA GLU A 21 -14.93 -12.03 -2.12
C GLU A 21 -14.47 -11.31 -3.38
N MET A 22 -13.31 -10.67 -3.35
CA MET A 22 -12.78 -9.94 -4.50
C MET A 22 -12.53 -10.86 -5.68
N LEU A 23 -11.80 -11.96 -5.46
CA LEU A 23 -11.40 -12.89 -6.51
C LEU A 23 -12.57 -13.73 -7.05
N SER A 24 -13.65 -13.89 -6.28
CA SER A 24 -14.87 -14.57 -6.73
C SER A 24 -15.74 -13.74 -7.67
N LYS A 25 -15.55 -12.41 -7.69
CA LYS A 25 -16.38 -11.53 -8.52
C LYS A 25 -16.06 -11.72 -10.01
N PRO A 26 -17.06 -11.80 -10.89
CA PRO A 26 -16.84 -11.82 -12.32
C PRO A 26 -16.02 -10.61 -12.78
N SER A 27 -15.00 -10.86 -13.59
CA SER A 27 -14.19 -9.79 -14.19
C SER A 27 -13.45 -8.89 -13.18
N TYR A 28 -13.06 -9.41 -12.01
CA TYR A 28 -12.27 -8.64 -11.04
C TYR A 28 -10.96 -8.10 -11.65
N ASP A 29 -10.39 -8.77 -12.65
CA ASP A 29 -9.19 -8.40 -13.41
C ASP A 29 -9.49 -7.75 -14.77
N ASN A 30 -10.71 -7.21 -14.96
CA ASN A 30 -11.11 -6.63 -16.24
C ASN A 30 -10.26 -5.40 -16.57
N LYS A 31 -9.77 -5.34 -17.81
CA LYS A 31 -8.98 -4.23 -18.33
C LYS A 31 -9.66 -2.86 -18.22
N LYS A 32 -10.96 -2.78 -18.12
CA LYS A 32 -11.69 -1.52 -17.88
C LYS A 32 -11.36 -0.87 -16.53
N TYR A 33 -10.83 -1.64 -15.56
CA TYR A 33 -10.40 -1.15 -14.26
C TYR A 33 -8.90 -0.82 -14.19
N TRP A 34 -8.14 -1.10 -15.25
CA TRP A 34 -6.72 -0.83 -15.29
C TRP A 34 -6.45 0.67 -15.29
N THR A 35 -5.54 1.09 -14.44
CA THR A 35 -5.00 2.45 -14.43
C THR A 35 -3.50 2.39 -14.68
N TYR A 36 -3.02 3.29 -15.53
CA TYR A 36 -1.61 3.45 -15.87
C TYR A 36 -1.40 4.89 -16.36
N HIS A 37 -0.15 5.35 -16.34
CA HIS A 37 0.17 6.68 -16.86
C HIS A 37 0.18 6.67 -18.40
N GLU A 38 0.90 5.72 -19.01
CA GLU A 38 0.95 5.51 -20.44
C GLU A 38 0.66 4.04 -20.79
N PRO A 39 0.06 3.73 -21.95
CA PRO A 39 -0.30 2.36 -22.32
C PRO A 39 0.85 1.36 -22.29
N GLU A 40 2.07 1.78 -22.61
CA GLU A 40 3.26 0.94 -22.59
C GLU A 40 3.83 0.70 -21.18
N ASP A 41 3.36 1.40 -20.16
CA ASP A 41 3.81 1.23 -18.79
C ASP A 41 3.46 -0.15 -18.24
N ILE A 42 2.35 -0.75 -18.69
CA ILE A 42 1.90 -2.08 -18.27
C ILE A 42 2.94 -3.20 -18.48
N HIS A 43 3.98 -2.95 -19.27
CA HIS A 43 5.06 -3.90 -19.55
C HIS A 43 6.42 -3.48 -18.98
N LYS A 44 6.46 -2.39 -18.18
CA LYS A 44 7.70 -1.80 -17.70
C LYS A 44 7.84 -1.79 -16.17
N GLY A 45 7.05 -2.61 -15.48
CA GLY A 45 7.06 -2.63 -14.01
C GLY A 45 8.44 -2.88 -13.42
N GLU A 46 9.21 -3.84 -13.95
CA GLU A 46 10.57 -4.13 -13.52
C GLU A 46 11.51 -2.92 -13.70
N TYR A 47 11.36 -2.16 -14.76
CA TYR A 47 12.14 -0.94 -14.96
C TYR A 47 11.75 0.15 -13.97
N TYR A 48 10.46 0.42 -13.78
CA TYR A 48 9.99 1.49 -12.90
C TYR A 48 10.18 1.20 -11.40
N THR A 49 10.54 -0.04 -11.05
CA THR A 49 10.97 -0.45 -9.71
C THR A 49 12.48 -0.72 -9.63
N SER A 50 13.26 -0.41 -10.67
CA SER A 50 14.71 -0.62 -10.69
C SER A 50 15.49 0.52 -10.04
N ARG A 51 16.76 0.25 -9.73
CA ARG A 51 17.72 1.27 -9.26
C ARG A 51 17.91 2.37 -10.30
N ASP A 52 17.99 2.04 -11.58
CA ASP A 52 18.19 3.00 -12.66
C ASP A 52 17.07 4.03 -12.71
N TYR A 53 15.83 3.60 -12.54
CA TYR A 53 14.69 4.51 -12.50
C TYR A 53 14.64 5.34 -11.21
N LEU A 54 15.05 4.79 -10.07
CA LEU A 54 15.22 5.58 -8.84
C LEU A 54 16.23 6.71 -9.04
N GLU A 55 17.39 6.42 -9.64
CA GLU A 55 18.43 7.42 -9.93
C GLU A 55 17.92 8.51 -10.87
N ASP A 56 17.15 8.14 -11.89
CA ASP A 56 16.47 9.10 -12.77
C ASP A 56 15.48 9.98 -11.96
N CYS A 57 14.68 9.42 -11.07
CA CYS A 57 13.78 10.17 -10.19
C CYS A 57 14.55 11.15 -9.29
N LEU A 58 15.62 10.70 -8.66
CA LEU A 58 16.46 11.53 -7.79
C LEU A 58 17.15 12.66 -8.56
N SER A 59 17.59 12.39 -9.81
CA SER A 59 18.30 13.36 -10.64
C SER A 59 17.44 14.53 -11.13
N ARG A 60 16.13 14.36 -11.18
CA ARG A 60 15.16 15.38 -11.63
C ARG A 60 15.04 16.57 -10.67
N GLY A 61 15.82 16.60 -9.59
CA GLY A 61 15.85 17.69 -8.61
C GLY A 61 14.52 17.85 -7.85
N ARG A 62 13.68 16.86 -7.92
CA ARG A 62 12.45 16.80 -7.09
C ARG A 62 12.81 16.12 -5.77
N ASP A 63 13.39 16.87 -4.87
CA ASP A 63 13.74 16.43 -3.53
C ASP A 63 12.52 15.86 -2.79
N GLY A 64 12.24 14.60 -3.01
CA GLY A 64 11.22 13.87 -2.30
C GLY A 64 9.76 14.15 -2.69
N LEU A 65 9.49 14.67 -3.87
CA LEU A 65 8.25 15.35 -4.21
C LEU A 65 7.35 14.61 -5.17
N VAL A 66 7.15 13.33 -5.07
CA VAL A 66 6.21 12.68 -5.97
C VAL A 66 5.21 11.82 -5.21
N GLY A 67 4.10 12.40 -4.94
CA GLY A 67 2.88 11.69 -4.63
C GLY A 67 1.71 12.29 -5.42
N PRO A 68 0.94 11.54 -6.15
CA PRO A 68 1.02 10.10 -6.44
C PRO A 68 2.18 9.72 -7.36
N PRO A 69 2.50 8.41 -7.52
CA PRO A 69 3.60 7.95 -8.36
C PRO A 69 3.42 8.37 -9.82
N ASP A 70 4.51 8.80 -10.48
CA ASP A 70 4.50 9.18 -11.90
C ASP A 70 4.24 7.96 -12.80
N ARG A 71 4.62 6.76 -12.36
CA ARG A 71 4.48 5.53 -13.12
C ARG A 71 3.85 4.45 -12.28
N TYR A 72 2.81 3.84 -12.79
CA TYR A 72 2.05 2.79 -12.10
C TYR A 72 1.23 1.97 -13.09
N PHE A 73 0.92 0.75 -12.67
CA PHE A 73 -0.08 -0.10 -13.29
C PHE A 73 -0.83 -0.87 -12.18
N ALA A 74 -2.08 -0.53 -11.95
CA ALA A 74 -2.89 -1.09 -10.87
C ALA A 74 -4.39 -0.97 -11.18
N GLN A 75 -5.22 -1.59 -10.35
CA GLN A 75 -6.68 -1.44 -10.36
C GLN A 75 -7.15 -0.91 -8.99
N PRO A 76 -7.27 0.40 -8.82
CA PRO A 76 -7.83 0.96 -7.60
C PRO A 76 -9.28 0.51 -7.38
N ILE A 77 -9.62 0.07 -6.17
CA ILE A 77 -11.00 -0.38 -5.84
C ILE A 77 -12.00 0.76 -6.07
N SER A 78 -11.60 2.01 -5.85
CA SER A 78 -12.44 3.18 -6.13
C SER A 78 -12.81 3.32 -7.62
N LEU A 79 -11.90 2.94 -8.52
CA LEU A 79 -12.21 2.91 -9.96
C LEU A 79 -13.16 1.75 -10.29
N MET A 80 -12.94 0.58 -9.67
CA MET A 80 -13.82 -0.58 -9.87
C MET A 80 -15.27 -0.22 -9.48
N VAL A 81 -15.46 0.46 -8.34
CA VAL A 81 -16.78 0.98 -7.92
C VAL A 81 -17.36 1.97 -8.92
N ARG A 82 -16.55 2.91 -9.39
CA ARG A 82 -17.00 3.92 -10.36
C ARG A 82 -17.50 3.30 -11.68
N GLU A 83 -16.85 2.22 -12.11
CA GLU A 83 -17.21 1.51 -13.35
C GLU A 83 -18.35 0.51 -13.17
N ASP A 84 -18.55 0.00 -11.94
CA ASP A 84 -19.58 -0.99 -11.61
C ASP A 84 -19.90 -0.95 -10.09
N GLU A 85 -20.74 0.03 -9.71
CA GLU A 85 -21.14 0.24 -8.32
C GLU A 85 -21.95 -0.92 -7.74
N GLU A 86 -22.80 -1.55 -8.57
CA GLU A 86 -23.62 -2.68 -8.14
C GLU A 86 -22.75 -3.85 -7.66
N MET A 87 -21.67 -4.13 -8.40
CA MET A 87 -20.76 -5.21 -8.07
C MET A 87 -19.81 -4.87 -6.92
N TRP A 88 -19.28 -3.65 -6.88
CA TRP A 88 -18.14 -3.27 -6.04
C TRP A 88 -18.47 -2.35 -4.87
N GLY A 89 -19.63 -1.69 -4.87
CA GLY A 89 -20.01 -0.72 -3.83
C GLY A 89 -20.04 -1.34 -2.43
N GLY A 90 -20.64 -2.50 -2.28
CA GLY A 90 -20.67 -3.22 -0.99
C GLY A 90 -19.27 -3.68 -0.53
N PHE A 91 -18.41 -4.10 -1.45
CA PHE A 91 -17.03 -4.45 -1.15
C PHE A 91 -16.23 -3.23 -0.68
N MET A 92 -16.37 -2.10 -1.39
CA MET A 92 -15.74 -0.84 -0.99
C MET A 92 -16.20 -0.40 0.41
N GLN A 93 -17.49 -0.52 0.72
CA GLN A 93 -18.01 -0.19 2.05
C GLN A 93 -17.28 -0.99 3.13
N LYS A 94 -17.17 -2.31 2.95
CA LYS A 94 -16.49 -3.20 3.90
C LYS A 94 -15.01 -2.84 4.09
N VAL A 95 -14.23 -2.74 3.00
CA VAL A 95 -12.78 -2.58 3.11
C VAL A 95 -12.34 -1.16 3.41
N LYS A 96 -13.08 -0.14 2.98
CA LYS A 96 -12.69 1.25 3.15
C LYS A 96 -13.22 1.87 4.44
N TYR A 97 -14.46 1.57 4.80
CA TYR A 97 -15.12 2.26 5.89
C TYR A 97 -15.27 1.37 7.12
N ASP A 98 -15.88 0.19 6.96
CA ASP A 98 -16.18 -0.67 8.11
C ASP A 98 -14.89 -1.25 8.72
N PHE A 99 -13.98 -1.73 7.87
CA PHE A 99 -12.71 -2.27 8.34
C PHE A 99 -11.76 -1.19 8.87
N ALA A 100 -11.71 0.01 8.25
CA ALA A 100 -10.96 1.13 8.81
C ALA A 100 -11.48 1.53 10.19
N ALA A 101 -12.80 1.57 10.38
CA ALA A 101 -13.41 1.86 11.68
C ALA A 101 -13.10 0.76 12.72
N HIS A 102 -13.16 -0.51 12.32
CA HIS A 102 -12.78 -1.64 13.17
C HIS A 102 -11.32 -1.55 13.63
N LEU A 103 -10.40 -1.18 12.76
CA LEU A 103 -8.99 -0.99 13.08
C LEU A 103 -8.72 0.28 13.92
N GLY A 104 -9.69 1.15 14.12
CA GLY A 104 -9.46 2.48 14.68
C GLY A 104 -8.62 3.40 13.78
N ALA A 105 -8.54 3.09 12.48
CA ALA A 105 -7.80 3.88 11.53
C ALA A 105 -8.54 5.16 11.16
N HIS A 106 -7.80 6.23 10.88
CA HIS A 106 -8.38 7.51 10.47
C HIS A 106 -9.02 7.43 9.08
N THR A 107 -8.34 6.77 8.13
CA THR A 107 -8.83 6.54 6.77
C THR A 107 -7.98 5.48 6.06
N SER A 108 -8.41 5.05 4.88
CA SER A 108 -7.56 4.27 3.99
C SER A 108 -6.57 5.14 3.21
N ALA A 109 -5.34 4.64 3.00
CA ALA A 109 -4.33 5.27 2.16
C ALA A 109 -4.38 4.73 0.73
N LEU A 110 -4.41 3.40 0.60
CA LEU A 110 -4.37 2.68 -0.66
C LEU A 110 -5.28 1.45 -0.55
N LEU A 111 -6.14 1.27 -1.53
CA LEU A 111 -6.96 0.08 -1.70
C LEU A 111 -6.88 -0.31 -3.18
N SER A 112 -6.04 -1.29 -3.50
CA SER A 112 -5.77 -1.67 -4.89
C SER A 112 -5.56 -3.16 -5.06
N TYR A 113 -6.03 -3.66 -6.20
CA TYR A 113 -5.61 -4.91 -6.78
C TYR A 113 -4.54 -4.65 -7.84
N TYR A 114 -3.56 -5.52 -7.90
CA TYR A 114 -2.50 -5.52 -8.91
C TYR A 114 -2.60 -6.82 -9.71
N PRO A 115 -2.84 -6.74 -11.02
CA PRO A 115 -2.70 -7.91 -11.87
C PRO A 115 -1.24 -8.33 -11.98
N PRO A 116 -0.91 -9.54 -12.48
CA PRO A 116 0.47 -9.92 -12.80
C PRO A 116 1.14 -8.85 -13.70
N GLY A 117 2.33 -8.40 -13.31
CA GLY A 117 3.02 -7.26 -13.91
C GLY A 117 2.61 -5.89 -13.36
N GLY A 118 1.64 -5.84 -12.45
CA GLY A 118 1.21 -4.60 -11.79
C GLY A 118 2.30 -4.02 -10.90
N PHE A 119 2.35 -2.70 -10.79
CA PHE A 119 3.38 -2.01 -10.02
C PHE A 119 2.97 -0.61 -9.59
N VAL A 120 3.73 -0.09 -8.65
CA VAL A 120 3.84 1.33 -8.32
C VAL A 120 5.32 1.68 -8.39
N GLY A 121 5.71 2.57 -9.31
CA GLY A 121 7.09 3.00 -9.48
C GLY A 121 7.60 3.83 -8.30
N TRP A 122 8.89 4.11 -8.29
CA TRP A 122 9.52 4.89 -7.22
C TRP A 122 8.85 6.24 -6.99
N HIS A 123 8.44 6.51 -5.76
CA HIS A 123 7.78 7.75 -5.33
C HIS A 123 7.90 7.95 -3.82
N THR A 124 7.47 9.12 -3.36
CA THR A 124 7.28 9.44 -1.93
C THR A 124 5.84 9.87 -1.68
N ASN A 125 5.41 9.90 -0.43
CA ASN A 125 4.07 10.35 -0.04
C ASN A 125 4.06 11.83 0.39
N TYR A 126 4.56 12.72 -0.44
CA TYR A 126 4.88 14.13 -0.15
C TYR A 126 3.89 14.88 0.77
N ASP A 127 2.61 14.94 0.40
CA ASP A 127 1.56 15.62 1.18
C ASP A 127 0.67 14.64 1.96
N ALA A 128 1.07 13.38 2.03
CA ALA A 128 0.27 12.32 2.62
C ALA A 128 1.03 11.57 3.71
N ASN A 129 1.81 12.33 4.50
CA ASN A 129 2.51 11.78 5.65
C ASN A 129 1.54 11.12 6.61
N ALA A 130 1.87 9.93 7.02
CA ALA A 130 1.04 9.14 7.93
C ALA A 130 1.80 7.95 8.52
N TYR A 131 1.41 7.55 9.73
CA TYR A 131 1.58 6.17 10.15
C TYR A 131 0.60 5.29 9.39
N GLN A 132 1.11 4.26 8.75
CA GLN A 132 0.29 3.34 7.97
C GLN A 132 0.53 1.90 8.43
N VAL A 133 -0.56 1.14 8.45
CA VAL A 133 -0.55 -0.32 8.53
C VAL A 133 -0.99 -0.82 7.16
N LEU A 134 -0.17 -1.68 6.57
CA LEU A 134 -0.35 -2.22 5.22
C LEU A 134 -0.60 -3.72 5.32
N PHE A 135 -1.77 -4.15 4.89
CA PHE A 135 -2.08 -5.55 4.65
C PHE A 135 -1.89 -5.84 3.16
N THR A 136 -1.06 -6.82 2.87
CA THR A 136 -0.79 -7.24 1.49
C THR A 136 -1.09 -8.72 1.35
N TRP A 137 -1.94 -9.08 0.41
CA TRP A 137 -2.15 -10.45 -0.03
C TRP A 137 -1.43 -10.70 -1.35
N SER A 138 -0.75 -11.82 -1.45
CA SER A 138 -0.09 -12.27 -2.67
C SER A 138 -0.48 -13.71 -2.96
N GLU A 139 -0.82 -14.02 -4.21
CA GLU A 139 -1.23 -15.35 -4.62
C GLU A 139 -0.15 -16.39 -4.37
N THR A 140 1.08 -16.11 -4.78
CA THR A 140 2.21 -17.05 -4.72
C THR A 140 3.42 -16.51 -3.97
N GLY A 141 3.43 -15.23 -3.61
CA GLY A 141 4.58 -14.53 -3.07
C GLY A 141 5.52 -13.97 -4.14
N ASP A 142 5.16 -14.09 -5.43
CA ASP A 142 5.93 -13.47 -6.52
C ASP A 142 5.57 -11.99 -6.63
N GLY A 143 6.29 -11.19 -5.89
CA GLY A 143 6.12 -9.74 -5.79
C GLY A 143 6.98 -9.19 -4.66
N PHE A 144 7.10 -7.90 -4.58
CA PHE A 144 7.88 -7.25 -3.54
C PHE A 144 7.40 -5.83 -3.26
N PHE A 145 7.77 -5.36 -2.08
CA PHE A 145 7.84 -3.96 -1.72
C PHE A 145 9.31 -3.59 -1.51
N GLU A 146 9.72 -2.41 -1.95
CA GLU A 146 11.08 -1.95 -1.71
C GLU A 146 11.09 -0.48 -1.28
N TYR A 147 12.11 -0.11 -0.51
CA TYR A 147 12.34 1.26 -0.09
C TYR A 147 13.82 1.60 -0.11
N TYR A 148 14.10 2.88 -0.34
CA TYR A 148 15.45 3.42 -0.43
C TYR A 148 15.79 4.23 0.81
N ASP A 149 16.92 3.91 1.40
CA ASP A 149 17.52 4.68 2.49
C ASP A 149 18.57 5.64 1.95
N LYS A 150 18.25 6.92 1.93
CA LYS A 150 19.14 7.99 1.43
C LYS A 150 20.44 8.10 2.24
N LYS A 151 20.44 7.72 3.55
CA LYS A 151 21.62 7.83 4.43
C LYS A 151 22.66 6.78 4.13
N THR A 152 22.23 5.59 3.77
CA THR A 152 23.11 4.45 3.47
C THR A 152 23.27 4.16 1.99
N ASP A 153 22.52 4.87 1.13
CA ASP A 153 22.42 4.63 -0.32
C ASP A 153 22.03 3.19 -0.66
N GLN A 154 21.16 2.59 0.15
CA GLN A 154 20.74 1.21 -0.03
C GLN A 154 19.25 1.08 -0.33
N ILE A 155 18.93 0.14 -1.23
CA ILE A 155 17.57 -0.33 -1.44
C ILE A 155 17.37 -1.58 -0.62
N THR A 156 16.36 -1.56 0.25
CA THR A 156 15.88 -2.76 0.94
C THR A 156 14.67 -3.29 0.19
N LYS A 157 14.80 -4.50 -0.35
CA LYS A 157 13.73 -5.23 -1.01
C LYS A 157 13.14 -6.24 -0.04
N ILE A 158 11.82 -6.19 0.14
CA ILE A 158 11.05 -7.10 0.98
C ILE A 158 10.19 -7.96 0.05
N GLN A 159 10.56 -9.23 -0.07
CA GLN A 159 9.83 -10.20 -0.87
C GLN A 159 8.45 -10.45 -0.24
N ASP A 160 7.42 -10.53 -1.06
CA ASP A 160 6.10 -10.96 -0.61
C ASP A 160 6.13 -12.46 -0.25
N VAL A 161 5.21 -12.86 0.61
CA VAL A 161 4.92 -14.29 0.89
C VAL A 161 3.51 -14.61 0.40
N ALA A 162 3.24 -15.88 0.10
CA ALA A 162 1.89 -16.30 -0.28
C ALA A 162 0.90 -16.10 0.88
N GLY A 163 -0.28 -15.57 0.57
CA GLY A 163 -1.31 -15.20 1.55
C GLY A 163 -1.14 -13.78 2.09
N TRP A 164 -1.79 -13.50 3.24
CA TRP A 164 -1.76 -12.20 3.86
C TRP A 164 -0.49 -11.99 4.70
N GLN A 165 0.06 -10.78 4.60
CA GLN A 165 1.17 -10.27 5.38
C GLN A 165 0.86 -8.84 5.83
N CYS A 166 1.44 -8.42 6.95
CA CYS A 166 1.22 -7.11 7.53
C CYS A 166 2.55 -6.38 7.75
N ARG A 167 2.57 -5.07 7.50
CA ARG A 167 3.70 -4.18 7.79
C ARG A 167 3.21 -2.84 8.25
N HIS A 168 4.01 -2.16 9.05
CA HIS A 168 3.75 -0.77 9.38
C HIS A 168 4.95 0.13 9.09
N TYR A 169 4.68 1.38 8.82
CA TYR A 169 5.70 2.39 8.58
C TYR A 169 5.14 3.81 8.72
N TYR A 170 6.03 4.76 9.06
CA TYR A 170 5.73 6.18 8.95
C TYR A 170 6.27 6.72 7.62
N PHE A 171 5.38 7.22 6.77
CA PHE A 171 5.74 7.90 5.53
C PHE A 171 5.79 9.39 5.81
N GLY A 172 7.01 9.95 5.80
CA GLY A 172 7.25 11.36 6.09
C GLY A 172 6.69 12.32 5.03
N ALA A 173 6.38 13.54 5.44
CA ALA A 173 5.99 14.64 4.56
C ALA A 173 7.18 15.26 3.83
N GLY A 174 6.90 16.12 2.84
CA GLY A 174 7.92 16.81 2.06
C GLY A 174 8.86 17.72 2.86
N ASP A 175 8.40 18.24 3.98
CA ASP A 175 9.18 19.03 4.94
C ASP A 175 9.92 18.21 6.01
N GLU A 176 9.71 16.90 6.04
CA GLU A 176 10.36 15.96 6.94
C GLU A 176 11.47 15.18 6.20
N GLU A 177 12.51 15.88 5.70
CA GLU A 177 13.55 15.33 4.81
C GLU A 177 14.17 14.01 5.29
N ASP A 178 14.40 13.88 6.60
CA ASP A 178 15.00 12.71 7.22
C ASP A 178 14.04 11.50 7.27
N LEU A 179 12.75 11.72 7.07
CA LEU A 179 11.68 10.73 7.14
C LEU A 179 11.07 10.42 5.77
N HIS A 180 11.57 11.05 4.70
CA HIS A 180 11.14 10.72 3.35
C HIS A 180 11.41 9.25 3.06
N CYS A 181 10.36 8.54 2.67
CA CYS A 181 10.45 7.15 2.23
C CYS A 181 10.21 7.05 0.73
N TRP A 182 11.31 7.01 -0.04
CA TRP A 182 11.21 6.56 -1.43
C TRP A 182 10.87 5.08 -1.43
N HIS A 183 9.81 4.70 -2.11
CA HIS A 183 9.37 3.32 -2.17
C HIS A 183 8.73 2.97 -3.50
N ALA A 184 8.74 1.67 -3.79
CA ALA A 184 8.14 1.06 -4.97
C ALA A 184 7.57 -0.31 -4.62
N ALA A 185 6.69 -0.83 -5.47
CA ALA A 185 6.14 -2.17 -5.33
C ALA A 185 5.90 -2.81 -6.71
N TYR A 186 6.11 -4.11 -6.79
CA TYR A 186 5.89 -4.91 -7.99
C TYR A 186 5.11 -6.18 -7.65
N ALA A 187 4.26 -6.62 -8.56
CA ALA A 187 3.46 -7.82 -8.45
C ALA A 187 3.74 -8.74 -9.65
N GLY A 188 4.48 -9.82 -9.44
CA GLY A 188 4.69 -10.87 -10.45
C GLY A 188 3.49 -11.82 -10.57
N CYS A 189 2.65 -11.89 -9.51
CA CYS A 189 1.39 -12.61 -9.46
C CYS A 189 0.25 -11.68 -9.01
N GLN A 190 -0.95 -12.20 -8.83
CA GLN A 190 -2.07 -11.42 -8.28
C GLN A 190 -1.72 -10.91 -6.88
N ARG A 191 -2.00 -9.63 -6.62
CA ARG A 191 -1.67 -8.96 -5.37
C ARG A 191 -2.76 -7.98 -4.97
N ILE A 192 -3.11 -7.95 -3.69
CA ILE A 192 -4.04 -6.97 -3.11
C ILE A 192 -3.27 -6.18 -2.05
N THR A 193 -3.42 -4.87 -2.03
CA THR A 193 -2.88 -4.03 -0.94
C THR A 193 -3.99 -3.19 -0.34
N LEU A 194 -4.13 -3.29 0.97
CA LEU A 194 -5.02 -2.51 1.80
C LEU A 194 -4.17 -1.74 2.81
N ALA A 195 -4.06 -0.42 2.65
CA ALA A 195 -3.28 0.44 3.53
C ALA A 195 -4.19 1.39 4.31
N TYR A 196 -3.99 1.48 5.62
CA TYR A 196 -4.79 2.28 6.53
C TYR A 196 -3.91 3.29 7.26
N LYS A 197 -4.41 4.53 7.37
CA LYS A 197 -3.71 5.66 8.00
C LYS A 197 -4.18 5.87 9.42
N PHE A 198 -3.24 6.11 10.33
CA PHE A 198 -3.49 6.49 11.72
C PHE A 198 -3.21 7.98 11.97
N VAL A 199 -2.48 8.63 11.07
CA VAL A 199 -2.23 10.07 11.08
C VAL A 199 -2.61 10.63 9.71
N ASN A 200 -3.17 11.80 9.68
CA ASN A 200 -3.53 12.50 8.45
C ASN A 200 -2.92 13.91 8.46
N GLY A 201 -1.69 14.01 7.97
CA GLY A 201 -1.01 15.29 7.77
C GLY A 201 -0.65 16.02 9.06
N GLY A 202 0.28 15.53 9.84
CA GLY A 202 0.79 16.16 11.02
C GLY A 202 2.29 15.95 11.18
N SER A 203 2.95 16.73 12.03
CA SER A 203 4.32 16.50 12.42
C SER A 203 4.41 15.35 13.41
N VAL A 204 5.50 14.59 13.41
CA VAL A 204 5.78 13.55 14.41
C VAL A 204 5.77 14.07 15.87
N ASN A 205 5.83 15.38 16.05
CA ASN A 205 5.77 16.05 17.35
C ASN A 205 4.36 16.57 17.71
N ASN A 206 3.36 16.37 16.83
CA ASN A 206 1.99 16.81 17.11
C ASN A 206 1.36 15.89 18.18
N PRO A 207 0.67 16.44 19.22
CA PRO A 207 -0.06 15.63 20.20
C PRO A 207 -1.09 14.68 19.61
N GLU A 208 -1.78 15.08 18.53
CA GLU A 208 -2.72 14.20 17.80
C GLU A 208 -2.00 13.00 17.19
N ASP A 209 -0.78 13.19 16.70
CA ASP A 209 0.04 12.10 16.20
C ASP A 209 0.43 11.12 17.31
N ALA A 210 0.63 11.59 18.53
CA ALA A 210 0.94 10.73 19.66
C ALA A 210 -0.23 9.79 20.00
N GLN A 211 -1.47 10.26 19.90
CA GLN A 211 -2.65 9.43 20.08
C GLN A 211 -2.80 8.41 18.94
N ALA A 212 -2.59 8.85 17.69
CA ALA A 212 -2.66 7.97 16.53
C ALA A 212 -1.56 6.86 16.57
N ARG A 213 -0.36 7.21 17.08
CA ARG A 213 0.70 6.21 17.33
C ARG A 213 0.25 5.18 18.36
N LEU A 214 -0.32 5.62 19.48
CA LEU A 214 -0.80 4.71 20.52
C LEU A 214 -1.86 3.75 19.96
N MET A 215 -2.83 4.26 19.20
CA MET A 215 -3.86 3.42 18.57
C MET A 215 -3.25 2.41 17.60
N ARG A 216 -2.28 2.85 16.79
CA ARG A 216 -1.54 1.94 15.91
C ARG A 216 -0.79 0.85 16.68
N ASP A 217 -0.09 1.23 17.75
CA ASP A 217 0.69 0.29 18.54
C ASP A 217 -0.21 -0.73 19.23
N MET A 218 -1.36 -0.31 19.76
CA MET A 218 -2.39 -1.22 20.28
C MET A 218 -2.93 -2.17 19.21
N LEU A 219 -3.15 -1.67 17.97
CA LEU A 219 -3.57 -2.54 16.87
C LEU A 219 -2.49 -3.56 16.51
N ILE A 220 -1.22 -3.18 16.52
CA ILE A 220 -0.12 -4.09 16.23
C ILE A 220 -0.06 -5.20 17.28
N ASP A 221 -0.19 -4.84 18.56
CA ASP A 221 -0.25 -5.81 19.65
C ASP A 221 -1.43 -6.79 19.47
N GLU A 222 -2.61 -6.30 19.03
CA GLU A 222 -3.76 -7.13 18.74
C GLU A 222 -3.57 -8.04 17.53
N ILE A 223 -2.95 -7.54 16.46
CA ILE A 223 -2.63 -8.35 15.25
C ILE A 223 -1.71 -9.52 15.62
N GLU A 224 -0.76 -9.30 16.53
CA GLU A 224 0.22 -10.30 16.97
C GLU A 224 -0.30 -11.19 18.11
N SER A 225 -1.47 -10.90 18.69
CA SER A 225 -2.05 -11.72 19.75
C SER A 225 -2.59 -13.05 19.17
N GLU A 226 -2.50 -14.12 19.98
CA GLU A 226 -3.00 -15.46 19.61
C GLU A 226 -4.43 -15.70 20.14
N GLU A 227 -5.07 -14.68 20.74
CA GLU A 227 -6.40 -14.79 21.34
C GLU A 227 -7.54 -14.61 20.32
#